data_e1dd3e84e9f05809376ccc25f50d8c4b
#
_entry.id   e1dd3e84e9f05809376ccc25f50d8c4b
#
_cell.length_a   1.000
_cell.length_b   1.000
_cell.length_c   1.000
_cell.angle_alpha   90.00
_cell.angle_beta   90.00
_cell.angle_gamma   90.00
#
_symmetry.space_group_name_H-M   'P 1'
#
loop_
_entity.id
_entity.type
_entity.pdbx_description
1 polymer ?
#
loop_
_entity_poly.entity_id
_entity_poly.type
_entity_poly.pdbx_seq_one_letter_code
_entity_poly.pdbx_strand_id
1 'polypeptide(L)'
;MDSSNKIIPVMNNPQPSFGSILYRTILSHTVTYFITGVVASILLGYATRMTQPDVAPIIRKITDPILIASPLFQPVRAALLATVFYLLRDVFFNYRKGWLIMWWMLAVIGILTPFSASWGGIEGMIFFNVPVWDHLAGWPEVFSQTLFLSVILTYWVDHPKNKRLHVILLVGFILTMLLPMIALSAA
;
A
#
# COMPACT_ATOMS: atom_id res chain seq x y z
N MET A 1 -32.40 -24.39 0.17
CA MET A 1 -31.70 -23.07 0.17
C MET A 1 -31.19 -22.85 1.57
N ASP A 2 -29.91 -23.10 1.75
CA ASP A 2 -29.28 -23.13 3.08
C ASP A 2 -29.00 -21.69 3.57
N SER A 3 -29.53 -21.34 4.74
CA SER A 3 -29.44 -20.03 5.40
C SER A 3 -28.12 -19.83 6.15
N SER A 4 -27.08 -20.61 5.86
CA SER A 4 -25.81 -20.63 6.61
C SER A 4 -24.81 -19.54 6.24
N ASN A 5 -25.11 -18.67 5.29
CA ASN A 5 -24.22 -17.59 4.87
C ASN A 5 -24.57 -16.22 5.49
N LYS A 6 -25.13 -16.23 6.71
CA LYS A 6 -25.24 -15.00 7.49
C LYS A 6 -23.84 -14.52 7.83
N ILE A 7 -23.43 -13.43 7.22
CA ILE A 7 -22.23 -12.65 7.57
C ILE A 7 -22.44 -12.22 9.03
N ILE A 8 -21.82 -12.97 9.96
CA ILE A 8 -21.97 -12.74 11.40
C ILE A 8 -21.10 -11.53 11.74
N PRO A 9 -21.67 -10.40 12.19
CA PRO A 9 -20.88 -9.29 12.70
C PRO A 9 -20.11 -9.75 13.94
N VAL A 10 -18.79 -9.57 13.94
CA VAL A 10 -17.89 -10.10 14.99
C VAL A 10 -17.71 -9.13 16.15
N MET A 11 -18.16 -7.88 16.04
CA MET A 11 -17.72 -6.86 16.97
C MET A 11 -18.84 -6.18 17.75
N ASN A 12 -18.85 -6.43 19.07
CA ASN A 12 -19.47 -5.56 20.08
C ASN A 12 -18.59 -4.35 20.45
N ASN A 13 -17.53 -4.06 19.67
CA ASN A 13 -16.66 -2.92 19.92
C ASN A 13 -17.23 -1.65 19.28
N PRO A 14 -17.11 -0.50 19.95
CA PRO A 14 -17.51 0.78 19.36
C PRO A 14 -16.76 1.00 18.05
N GLN A 15 -17.49 1.48 17.05
CA GLN A 15 -16.94 1.79 15.73
C GLN A 15 -15.71 2.71 15.83
N PRO A 16 -14.63 2.42 15.11
CA PRO A 16 -13.45 3.27 15.14
C PRO A 16 -13.76 4.66 14.59
N SER A 17 -13.30 5.70 15.29
CA SER A 17 -13.45 7.08 14.82
C SER A 17 -12.58 7.34 13.60
N PHE A 18 -12.94 8.37 12.81
CA PHE A 18 -12.15 8.80 11.65
C PHE A 18 -10.69 9.07 12.01
N GLY A 19 -10.43 9.82 13.08
CA GLY A 19 -9.05 10.12 13.52
C GLY A 19 -8.25 8.86 13.89
N SER A 20 -8.91 7.85 14.46
CA SER A 20 -8.29 6.56 14.77
C SER A 20 -7.91 5.79 13.50
N ILE A 21 -8.80 5.73 12.50
CA ILE A 21 -8.52 5.09 11.21
C ILE A 21 -7.43 5.86 10.47
N LEU A 22 -7.54 7.19 10.40
CA LEU A 22 -6.57 8.07 9.73
C LEU A 22 -5.15 7.84 10.27
N TYR A 23 -4.98 7.95 11.57
CA TYR A 23 -3.68 7.77 12.22
C TYR A 23 -3.08 6.38 11.91
N ARG A 24 -3.85 5.33 12.11
CA ARG A 24 -3.39 3.95 11.88
C ARG A 24 -3.10 3.67 10.41
N THR A 25 -3.92 4.20 9.51
CA THR A 25 -3.70 4.04 8.07
C THR A 25 -2.42 4.76 7.63
N ILE A 26 -2.16 5.99 8.13
CA ILE A 26 -0.93 6.72 7.81
C ILE A 26 0.29 5.90 8.21
N LEU A 27 0.34 5.41 9.45
CA LEU A 27 1.50 4.64 9.90
C LEU A 27 1.62 3.31 9.15
N SER A 28 0.55 2.53 9.07
CA SER A 28 0.58 1.20 8.44
C SER A 28 0.91 1.29 6.95
N HIS A 29 0.25 2.18 6.22
CA HIS A 29 0.46 2.33 4.77
C HIS A 29 1.88 2.78 4.45
N THR A 30 2.37 3.82 5.15
CA THR A 30 3.70 4.37 4.89
C THR A 30 4.80 3.34 5.15
N VAL A 31 4.69 2.60 6.25
CA VAL A 31 5.67 1.55 6.60
C VAL A 31 5.60 0.37 5.65
N THR A 32 4.40 -0.14 5.35
CA THR A 32 4.25 -1.28 4.42
C THR A 32 4.69 -0.90 3.01
N TYR A 33 4.35 0.28 2.52
CA TYR A 33 4.81 0.79 1.23
C TYR A 33 6.34 0.80 1.15
N PHE A 34 7.01 1.38 2.15
CA PHE A 34 8.46 1.50 2.15
C PHE A 34 9.14 0.13 2.19
N ILE A 35 8.71 -0.75 3.10
CA ILE A 35 9.31 -2.08 3.25
C ILE A 35 9.10 -2.90 1.98
N THR A 36 7.88 -2.98 1.46
CA THR A 36 7.61 -3.77 0.24
C THR A 36 8.30 -3.20 -0.97
N GLY A 37 8.37 -1.87 -1.11
CA GLY A 37 9.09 -1.21 -2.20
C GLY A 37 10.60 -1.48 -2.15
N VAL A 38 11.23 -1.42 -0.98
CA VAL A 38 12.66 -1.75 -0.83
C VAL A 38 12.91 -3.23 -1.16
N VAL A 39 12.08 -4.14 -0.62
CA VAL A 39 12.22 -5.58 -0.90
C VAL A 39 12.01 -5.87 -2.39
N ALA A 40 10.98 -5.30 -3.00
CA ALA A 40 10.72 -5.46 -4.43
C ALA A 40 11.85 -4.88 -5.28
N SER A 41 12.36 -3.71 -4.94
CA SER A 41 13.49 -3.09 -5.64
C SER A 41 14.74 -3.99 -5.67
N ILE A 42 15.01 -4.68 -4.57
CA ILE A 42 16.13 -5.62 -4.47
C ILE A 42 15.83 -6.91 -5.25
N LEU A 43 14.68 -7.53 -5.00
CA LEU A 43 14.34 -8.85 -5.58
C LEU A 43 14.08 -8.78 -7.08
N LEU A 44 13.49 -7.69 -7.57
CA LEU A 44 13.13 -7.50 -8.98
C LEU A 44 14.20 -6.71 -9.76
N GLY A 45 15.28 -6.30 -9.11
CA GLY A 45 16.41 -5.63 -9.74
C GLY A 45 16.03 -4.29 -10.38
N TYR A 46 15.18 -3.48 -9.76
CA TYR A 46 14.71 -2.20 -10.31
C TYR A 46 15.84 -1.25 -10.73
N ALA A 47 16.94 -1.21 -9.95
CA ALA A 47 18.07 -0.36 -10.28
C ALA A 47 18.65 -0.68 -11.66
N THR A 48 18.78 -1.96 -12.00
CA THR A 48 19.27 -2.42 -13.30
C THR A 48 18.20 -2.24 -14.38
N ARG A 49 16.93 -2.59 -14.06
CA ARG A 49 15.84 -2.54 -15.05
C ARG A 49 15.54 -1.10 -15.50
N MET A 50 15.56 -0.15 -14.60
CA MET A 50 15.32 1.28 -14.90
C MET A 50 16.39 1.92 -15.79
N THR A 51 17.55 1.27 -15.97
CA THR A 51 18.62 1.76 -16.86
C THR A 51 18.61 1.14 -18.26
N GLN A 52 17.74 0.16 -18.51
CA GLN A 52 17.65 -0.49 -19.84
C GLN A 52 17.11 0.49 -20.89
N PRO A 53 17.58 0.42 -22.14
CA PRO A 53 17.22 1.38 -23.20
C PRO A 53 15.71 1.46 -23.51
N ASP A 54 14.98 0.39 -23.31
CA ASP A 54 13.53 0.28 -23.52
C ASP A 54 12.70 0.89 -22.39
N VAL A 55 13.28 1.02 -21.20
CA VAL A 55 12.61 1.51 -19.99
C VAL A 55 13.08 2.90 -19.58
N ALA A 56 14.38 3.16 -19.69
CA ALA A 56 15.01 4.42 -19.25
C ALA A 56 14.37 5.70 -19.81
N PRO A 57 13.81 5.76 -21.02
CA PRO A 57 13.11 6.95 -21.52
C PRO A 57 11.79 7.23 -20.83
N ILE A 58 11.20 6.23 -20.13
CA ILE A 58 9.84 6.28 -19.58
C ILE A 58 9.86 6.42 -18.07
N ILE A 59 10.85 5.82 -17.40
CA ILE A 59 10.95 5.78 -15.93
C ILE A 59 12.14 6.63 -15.44
N ARG A 60 11.93 7.28 -14.28
CA ARG A 60 13.00 8.00 -13.58
C ARG A 60 14.05 7.03 -13.04
N LYS A 61 15.30 7.45 -13.05
CA LYS A 61 16.40 6.69 -12.42
C LYS A 61 16.14 6.57 -10.91
N ILE A 62 16.61 5.48 -10.31
CA ILE A 62 16.45 5.24 -8.85
C ILE A 62 17.13 6.33 -8.00
N THR A 63 18.12 7.03 -8.58
CA THR A 63 18.83 8.15 -7.95
C THR A 63 18.15 9.51 -8.18
N ASP A 64 17.02 9.56 -8.89
CA ASP A 64 16.29 10.82 -9.11
C ASP A 64 15.75 11.35 -7.76
N PRO A 65 15.99 12.63 -7.42
CA PRO A 65 15.53 13.21 -6.16
C PRO A 65 14.02 13.06 -5.92
N ILE A 66 13.20 13.12 -6.97
CA ILE A 66 11.75 12.93 -6.85
C ILE A 66 11.42 11.47 -6.45
N LEU A 67 12.16 10.50 -7.00
CA LEU A 67 11.97 9.09 -6.64
C LEU A 67 12.44 8.83 -5.20
N ILE A 68 13.58 9.41 -4.79
CA ILE A 68 14.05 9.36 -3.41
C ILE A 68 13.02 9.99 -2.45
N ALA A 69 12.37 11.09 -2.85
CA ALA A 69 11.35 11.76 -2.05
C ALA A 69 10.00 11.01 -2.00
N SER A 70 9.79 9.97 -2.82
CA SER A 70 8.49 9.30 -2.95
C SER A 70 7.89 8.80 -1.62
N PRO A 71 8.66 8.31 -0.63
CA PRO A 71 8.11 7.94 0.67
C PRO A 71 7.48 9.10 1.43
N LEU A 72 7.95 10.35 1.23
CA LEU A 72 7.43 11.53 1.92
C LEU A 72 5.98 11.87 1.50
N PHE A 73 5.54 11.41 0.33
CA PHE A 73 4.17 11.60 -0.15
C PHE A 73 3.18 10.54 0.35
N GLN A 74 3.67 9.46 0.96
CA GLN A 74 2.81 8.35 1.38
C GLN A 74 1.81 8.71 2.48
N PRO A 75 2.10 9.62 3.44
CA PRO A 75 1.10 10.08 4.40
C PRO A 75 -0.12 10.74 3.76
N VAL A 76 0.06 11.49 2.67
CA VAL A 76 -1.04 12.12 1.93
C VAL A 76 -1.89 11.05 1.24
N ARG A 77 -1.25 10.10 0.56
CA ARG A 77 -1.94 8.95 -0.05
C ARG A 77 -2.70 8.13 0.99
N ALA A 78 -2.09 7.90 2.14
CA ALA A 78 -2.70 7.17 3.24
C ALA A 78 -3.91 7.91 3.82
N ALA A 79 -3.90 9.25 3.87
CA ALA A 79 -5.04 10.03 4.31
C ALA A 79 -6.25 9.89 3.36
N LEU A 80 -6.01 9.87 2.05
CA LEU A 80 -7.07 9.60 1.06
C LEU A 80 -7.62 8.18 1.22
N LEU A 81 -6.77 7.18 1.38
CA LEU A 81 -7.19 5.80 1.66
C LEU A 81 -8.00 5.70 2.95
N ALA A 82 -7.57 6.40 4.02
CA ALA A 82 -8.26 6.41 5.30
C ALA A 82 -9.68 6.96 5.20
N THR A 83 -9.91 7.93 4.32
CA THR A 83 -11.26 8.46 4.05
C THR A 83 -12.16 7.35 3.48
N VAL A 84 -11.67 6.60 2.48
CA VAL A 84 -12.40 5.48 1.90
C VAL A 84 -12.62 4.37 2.95
N PHE A 85 -11.59 4.04 3.73
CA PHE A 85 -11.70 3.03 4.78
C PHE A 85 -12.69 3.42 5.87
N TYR A 86 -12.79 4.71 6.21
CA TYR A 86 -13.79 5.19 7.14
C TYR A 86 -15.22 5.08 6.59
N LEU A 87 -15.42 5.40 5.32
CA LEU A 87 -16.73 5.26 4.67
C LEU A 87 -17.16 3.78 4.59
N LEU A 88 -16.21 2.87 4.41
CA LEU A 88 -16.44 1.43 4.31
C LEU A 88 -16.12 0.67 5.62
N ARG A 89 -16.02 1.37 6.76
CA ARG A 89 -15.58 0.79 8.03
C ARG A 89 -16.42 -0.40 8.50
N ASP A 90 -17.71 -0.37 8.21
CA ASP A 90 -18.62 -1.46 8.56
C ASP A 90 -18.25 -2.76 7.82
N VAL A 91 -17.79 -2.65 6.57
CA VAL A 91 -17.37 -3.79 5.76
C VAL A 91 -15.98 -4.29 6.19
N PHE A 92 -15.04 -3.37 6.46
CA PHE A 92 -13.65 -3.75 6.70
C PHE A 92 -13.37 -4.19 8.13
N PHE A 93 -14.03 -3.55 9.11
CA PHE A 93 -13.69 -3.74 10.52
C PHE A 93 -14.75 -4.48 11.33
N ASN A 94 -15.96 -4.71 10.79
CA ASN A 94 -17.01 -5.45 11.50
C ASN A 94 -17.12 -6.91 11.10
N TYR A 95 -16.46 -7.33 10.02
CA TYR A 95 -16.51 -8.71 9.55
C TYR A 95 -15.19 -9.44 9.79
N ARG A 96 -15.28 -10.72 10.20
CA ARG A 96 -14.10 -11.58 10.41
C ARG A 96 -13.16 -11.66 9.19
N LYS A 97 -13.68 -11.51 7.98
CA LYS A 97 -12.93 -11.52 6.73
C LYS A 97 -12.78 -10.11 6.11
N GLY A 98 -13.01 -9.05 6.88
CA GLY A 98 -12.92 -7.67 6.38
C GLY A 98 -11.54 -7.32 5.82
N TRP A 99 -10.47 -7.84 6.43
CA TRP A 99 -9.11 -7.73 5.90
C TRP A 99 -8.97 -8.33 4.48
N LEU A 100 -9.65 -9.46 4.20
CA LEU A 100 -9.61 -10.11 2.89
C LEU A 100 -10.36 -9.29 1.84
N ILE A 101 -11.50 -8.70 2.21
CA ILE A 101 -12.25 -7.80 1.33
C ILE A 101 -11.41 -6.56 1.01
N MET A 102 -10.80 -5.95 2.04
CA MET A 102 -9.90 -4.80 1.87
C MET A 102 -8.72 -5.15 0.96
N TRP A 103 -8.07 -6.30 1.19
CA TRP A 103 -6.95 -6.76 0.39
C TRP A 103 -7.32 -6.90 -1.09
N TRP A 104 -8.38 -7.65 -1.40
CA TRP A 104 -8.81 -7.85 -2.78
C TRP A 104 -9.22 -6.54 -3.45
N MET A 105 -9.95 -5.69 -2.75
CA MET A 105 -10.33 -4.37 -3.27
C MET A 105 -9.09 -3.55 -3.66
N LEU A 106 -8.11 -3.45 -2.77
CA LEU A 106 -6.88 -2.68 -3.02
C LEU A 106 -6.02 -3.31 -4.12
N ALA A 107 -5.87 -4.64 -4.11
CA ALA A 107 -5.08 -5.35 -5.12
C ALA A 107 -5.70 -5.21 -6.52
N VAL A 108 -7.01 -5.43 -6.63
CA VAL A 108 -7.73 -5.30 -7.90
C VAL A 108 -7.67 -3.87 -8.45
N ILE A 109 -7.94 -2.86 -7.60
CA ILE A 109 -7.85 -1.45 -8.01
C ILE A 109 -6.41 -1.10 -8.40
N GLY A 110 -5.41 -1.58 -7.66
CA GLY A 110 -4.00 -1.33 -7.94
C GLY A 110 -3.52 -1.92 -9.26
N ILE A 111 -4.06 -3.06 -9.68
CA ILE A 111 -3.70 -3.75 -10.92
C ILE A 111 -4.54 -3.29 -12.11
N LEU A 112 -5.85 -3.12 -11.93
CA LEU A 112 -6.72 -2.67 -13.01
C LEU A 112 -6.48 -1.21 -13.38
N THR A 113 -6.09 -0.35 -12.41
CA THR A 113 -5.98 1.09 -12.61
C THR A 113 -7.15 1.68 -13.42
N PRO A 114 -8.40 1.52 -12.92
CA PRO A 114 -9.62 1.51 -13.75
C PRO A 114 -9.95 2.84 -14.43
N PHE A 115 -9.23 3.92 -14.15
CA PHE A 115 -9.53 5.25 -14.69
C PHE A 115 -8.36 5.88 -15.46
N SER A 116 -7.22 5.18 -15.59
CA SER A 116 -6.08 5.67 -16.37
C SER A 116 -5.12 4.54 -16.70
N ALA A 117 -4.58 4.56 -17.91
CA ALA A 117 -3.47 3.70 -18.25
C ALA A 117 -2.26 4.07 -17.38
N SER A 118 -1.72 3.12 -16.64
CA SER A 118 -0.50 3.30 -15.86
C SER A 118 0.44 2.10 -16.04
N TRP A 119 1.73 2.35 -15.88
CA TRP A 119 2.72 1.28 -15.85
C TRP A 119 2.37 0.27 -14.75
N GLY A 120 2.42 -1.01 -15.07
CA GLY A 120 2.03 -2.09 -14.15
C GLY A 120 0.53 -2.41 -14.12
N GLY A 121 -0.32 -1.54 -14.67
CA GLY A 121 -1.75 -1.82 -14.82
C GLY A 121 -2.07 -2.62 -16.08
N ILE A 122 -3.25 -3.27 -16.11
CA ILE A 122 -3.71 -4.04 -17.28
C ILE A 122 -3.86 -3.13 -18.50
N GLU A 123 -4.44 -1.95 -18.34
CA GLU A 123 -4.54 -0.98 -19.45
C GLU A 123 -3.17 -0.50 -19.92
N GLY A 124 -2.19 -0.42 -19.01
CA GLY A 124 -0.82 -0.08 -19.37
C GLY A 124 -0.21 -1.01 -20.42
N MET A 125 -0.57 -2.29 -20.40
CA MET A 125 -0.11 -3.27 -21.41
C MET A 125 -0.62 -2.94 -22.83
N ILE A 126 -1.68 -2.16 -22.93
CA ILE A 126 -2.27 -1.76 -24.22
C ILE A 126 -1.65 -0.43 -24.69
N PHE A 127 -1.43 0.51 -23.78
CA PHE A 127 -1.02 1.87 -24.13
C PHE A 127 0.49 2.11 -24.14
N PHE A 128 1.27 1.32 -23.38
CA PHE A 128 2.73 1.46 -23.33
C PHE A 128 3.42 0.40 -24.20
N ASN A 129 4.33 0.84 -25.05
CA ASN A 129 5.14 -0.08 -25.87
C ASN A 129 6.31 -0.65 -25.04
N VAL A 130 5.96 -1.46 -24.04
CA VAL A 130 6.88 -2.08 -23.09
C VAL A 130 6.54 -3.56 -22.99
N PRO A 131 7.53 -4.46 -22.86
CA PRO A 131 7.28 -5.88 -22.69
C PRO A 131 6.28 -6.19 -21.58
N VAL A 132 5.36 -7.10 -21.81
CA VAL A 132 4.30 -7.50 -20.87
C VAL A 132 4.89 -7.90 -19.50
N TRP A 133 6.06 -8.53 -19.50
CA TRP A 133 6.73 -8.94 -18.27
C TRP A 133 7.08 -7.79 -17.34
N ASP A 134 7.37 -6.61 -17.86
CA ASP A 134 7.66 -5.43 -17.05
C ASP A 134 6.42 -4.87 -16.36
N HIS A 135 5.25 -5.05 -16.97
CA HIS A 135 3.98 -4.73 -16.31
C HIS A 135 3.68 -5.73 -15.19
N LEU A 136 3.91 -7.03 -15.43
CA LEU A 136 3.63 -8.08 -14.46
C LEU A 136 4.62 -8.08 -13.28
N ALA A 137 5.85 -7.64 -13.49
CA ALA A 137 6.90 -7.64 -12.47
C ALA A 137 6.53 -6.84 -11.21
N GLY A 138 5.72 -5.78 -11.33
CA GLY A 138 5.23 -5.00 -10.20
C GLY A 138 4.08 -5.64 -9.41
N TRP A 139 3.41 -6.65 -9.96
CA TRP A 139 2.22 -7.23 -9.32
C TRP A 139 2.51 -7.89 -7.95
N PRO A 140 3.59 -8.67 -7.78
CA PRO A 140 3.94 -9.21 -6.47
C PRO A 140 4.11 -8.14 -5.39
N GLU A 141 4.66 -6.96 -5.76
CA GLU A 141 4.77 -5.82 -4.86
C GLU A 141 3.39 -5.30 -4.46
N VAL A 142 2.49 -5.07 -5.44
CA VAL A 142 1.12 -4.61 -5.18
C VAL A 142 0.36 -5.60 -4.30
N PHE A 143 0.42 -6.90 -4.61
CA PHE A 143 -0.26 -7.92 -3.82
C PHE A 143 0.26 -7.99 -2.38
N SER A 144 1.57 -7.98 -2.20
CA SER A 144 2.17 -8.06 -0.86
C SER A 144 1.94 -6.79 -0.04
N GLN A 145 2.10 -5.61 -0.63
CA GLN A 145 1.86 -4.34 0.04
C GLN A 145 0.40 -4.22 0.51
N THR A 146 -0.55 -4.50 -0.37
CA THR A 146 -1.97 -4.42 -0.04
C THR A 146 -2.39 -5.48 0.98
N LEU A 147 -1.77 -6.68 0.94
CA LEU A 147 -1.98 -7.72 1.93
C LEU A 147 -1.49 -7.28 3.32
N PHE A 148 -0.24 -6.82 3.42
CA PHE A 148 0.31 -6.38 4.71
C PHE A 148 -0.47 -5.19 5.27
N LEU A 149 -0.81 -4.21 4.43
CA LEU A 149 -1.66 -3.10 4.86
C LEU A 149 -2.99 -3.59 5.42
N SER A 150 -3.69 -4.44 4.70
CA SER A 150 -5.02 -4.92 5.10
C SER A 150 -4.97 -5.72 6.40
N VAL A 151 -4.02 -6.63 6.53
CA VAL A 151 -3.87 -7.46 7.74
C VAL A 151 -3.45 -6.62 8.95
N ILE A 152 -2.44 -5.76 8.80
CA ILE A 152 -1.92 -4.95 9.90
C ILE A 152 -2.98 -3.94 10.35
N LEU A 153 -3.64 -3.26 9.42
CA LEU A 153 -4.61 -2.23 9.75
C LEU A 153 -5.85 -2.83 10.45
N THR A 154 -6.42 -3.89 9.92
CA THR A 154 -7.59 -4.53 10.54
C THR A 154 -7.22 -5.13 11.89
N TYR A 155 -6.09 -5.83 11.99
CA TYR A 155 -5.61 -6.33 13.27
C TYR A 155 -5.43 -5.21 14.31
N TRP A 156 -4.86 -4.07 13.91
CA TRP A 156 -4.64 -2.95 14.84
C TRP A 156 -5.93 -2.22 15.22
N VAL A 157 -6.91 -2.18 14.36
CA VAL A 157 -8.25 -1.67 14.69
C VAL A 157 -8.92 -2.57 15.72
N ASP A 158 -8.80 -3.89 15.56
CA ASP A 158 -9.35 -4.88 16.49
C ASP A 158 -8.63 -4.93 17.84
N HIS A 159 -7.32 -4.59 17.84
CA HIS A 159 -6.47 -4.61 19.03
C HIS A 159 -5.90 -3.22 19.35
N PRO A 160 -6.75 -2.22 19.68
CA PRO A 160 -6.33 -0.82 19.83
C PRO A 160 -5.31 -0.57 20.94
N LYS A 161 -5.22 -1.48 21.92
CA LYS A 161 -4.33 -1.40 23.07
C LYS A 161 -2.96 -2.05 22.83
N ASN A 162 -2.69 -2.58 21.63
CA ASN A 162 -1.41 -3.22 21.32
C ASN A 162 -0.28 -2.19 21.20
N LYS A 163 0.37 -1.91 22.33
CA LYS A 163 1.48 -0.95 22.41
C LYS A 163 2.69 -1.37 21.56
N ARG A 164 2.96 -2.69 21.44
CA ARG A 164 4.12 -3.17 20.65
C ARG A 164 3.95 -2.84 19.17
N LEU A 165 2.79 -3.16 18.60
CA LEU A 165 2.49 -2.84 17.21
C LEU A 165 2.54 -1.33 16.96
N HIS A 166 1.96 -0.53 17.88
CA HIS A 166 2.03 0.93 17.81
C HIS A 166 3.49 1.43 17.73
N VAL A 167 4.34 0.97 18.66
CA VAL A 167 5.75 1.42 18.70
C VAL A 167 6.51 1.00 17.45
N ILE A 168 6.33 -0.24 16.99
CA ILE A 168 6.98 -0.75 15.76
C ILE A 168 6.60 0.12 14.55
N LEU A 169 5.30 0.39 14.37
CA LEU A 169 4.84 1.19 13.23
C LEU A 169 5.23 2.66 13.35
N LEU A 170 5.25 3.23 14.56
CA LEU A 170 5.69 4.60 14.78
C LEU A 170 7.18 4.77 14.49
N VAL A 171 8.02 3.86 14.99
CA VAL A 171 9.47 3.87 14.70
C VAL A 171 9.71 3.66 13.21
N GLY A 172 9.03 2.68 12.61
CA GLY A 172 9.11 2.44 11.16
C GLY A 172 8.70 3.68 10.35
N PHE A 173 7.64 4.36 10.73
CA PHE A 173 7.20 5.59 10.10
C PHE A 173 8.26 6.70 10.20
N ILE A 174 8.82 6.92 11.39
CA ILE A 174 9.87 7.93 11.60
C ILE A 174 11.08 7.62 10.71
N LEU A 175 11.54 6.38 10.68
CA LEU A 175 12.64 5.96 9.81
C LEU A 175 12.32 6.17 8.33
N THR A 176 11.12 5.79 7.89
CA THR A 176 10.67 5.99 6.51
C THR A 176 10.64 7.45 6.10
N MET A 177 10.33 8.36 7.03
CA MET A 177 10.37 9.81 6.76
C MET A 177 11.79 10.38 6.79
N LEU A 178 12.63 9.93 7.71
CA LEU A 178 13.98 10.48 7.88
C LEU A 178 14.95 10.04 6.78
N LEU A 179 14.90 8.77 6.35
CA LEU A 179 15.85 8.23 5.37
C LEU A 179 15.87 9.02 4.05
N PRO A 180 14.74 9.33 3.40
CA PRO A 180 14.72 10.16 2.19
C PRO A 180 15.23 11.58 2.44
N MET A 181 14.91 12.18 3.60
CA MET A 181 15.36 13.53 3.93
C MET A 181 16.88 13.59 4.06
N ILE A 182 17.49 12.59 4.71
CA ILE A 182 18.95 12.48 4.82
C ILE A 182 19.57 12.27 3.43
N ALA A 183 19.01 11.36 2.63
CA ALA A 183 19.51 11.08 1.29
C ALA A 183 19.45 12.33 0.38
N LEU A 184 18.38 13.11 0.45
CA LEU A 184 18.21 14.36 -0.31
C LEU A 184 19.14 15.48 0.18
N SER A 185 19.50 15.51 1.46
CA SER A 185 20.43 16.52 2.00
C SER A 185 21.90 16.23 1.65
N ALA A 186 22.20 14.99 1.27
CA ALA A 186 23.55 14.55 0.89
C ALA A 186 23.79 14.52 -0.63
N ALA A 187 22.76 14.80 -1.45
CA ALA A 187 22.81 14.82 -2.92
C ALA A 187 23.06 16.23 -3.46
#